data_eafd19391e240e92115457a01d8e2b83
#
_entry.id   eafd19391e240e92115457a01d8e2b83
#
_cell.length_a   1.000
_cell.length_b   1.000
_cell.length_c   1.000
_cell.angle_alpha   90.00
_cell.angle_beta   90.00
_cell.angle_gamma   90.00
#
_symmetry.space_group_name_H-M   'P 1'
#
loop_
_entity.id
_entity.type
_entity.pdbx_description
1 polymer ?
#
loop_
_entity_poly.entity_id
_entity_poly.type
_entity_poly.pdbx_seq_one_letter_code
_entity_poly.pdbx_strand_id
1 'polypeptide(L)'
;ASVVSLFFFFWYLSAKEQAYNLIFLASCEEEVSGKNGIESVLPQLPPIALGIVGEPTEMHPAIAEKGLMVLDVCARGKAGHAARNEGENAIYKAIDDIQWFRNYHFPKETSLLGPVKMSVTQVNAGTQHNVIPDLCTFVVDIRSNECYSNEELYQEICSHIQSEVKARSFRLNSSHIEVE
;
A
#
# COMPACT_ATOMS: atom_id res chain seq x y z
N ALA A 1 -4.38 -12.32 21.27
CA ALA A 1 -5.34 -13.44 21.28
C ALA A 1 -5.04 -14.44 20.19
N SER A 2 -4.88 -14.03 18.91
CA SER A 2 -4.69 -14.92 17.75
C SER A 2 -3.46 -15.84 17.84
N VAL A 3 -2.30 -15.33 18.29
CA VAL A 3 -1.08 -16.16 18.47
C VAL A 3 -1.32 -17.33 19.41
N VAL A 4 -1.99 -17.09 20.55
CA VAL A 4 -2.29 -18.13 21.54
C VAL A 4 -3.24 -19.16 20.95
N SER A 5 -4.30 -18.72 20.26
CA SER A 5 -5.28 -19.63 19.65
C SER A 5 -4.64 -20.51 18.57
N LEU A 6 -3.81 -19.93 17.68
CA LEU A 6 -3.07 -20.67 16.66
C LEU A 6 -2.06 -21.64 17.28
N PHE A 7 -1.39 -21.24 18.36
CA PHE A 7 -0.48 -22.14 19.07
C PHE A 7 -1.20 -23.36 19.65
N PHE A 8 -2.34 -23.17 20.32
CA PHE A 8 -3.13 -24.28 20.85
C PHE A 8 -3.69 -25.16 19.74
N PHE A 9 -4.11 -24.58 18.62
CA PHE A 9 -4.57 -25.33 17.47
C PHE A 9 -3.44 -26.18 16.86
N PHE A 10 -2.25 -25.58 16.69
CA PHE A 10 -1.05 -26.31 16.24
C PHE A 10 -0.70 -27.45 17.20
N TRP A 11 -0.66 -27.18 18.50
CA TRP A 11 -0.37 -28.19 19.53
C TRP A 11 -1.38 -29.35 19.50
N TYR A 12 -2.66 -29.03 19.41
CA TYR A 12 -3.73 -30.04 19.31
C TYR A 12 -3.59 -30.91 18.05
N LEU A 13 -3.27 -30.32 16.90
CA LEU A 13 -3.10 -31.04 15.64
C LEU A 13 -1.80 -31.86 15.63
N SER A 14 -0.69 -31.35 16.21
CA SER A 14 0.60 -32.05 16.25
C SER A 14 0.57 -33.36 17.05
N ALA A 15 -0.41 -33.52 17.93
CA ALA A 15 -0.66 -34.76 18.67
C ALA A 15 -1.44 -35.81 17.88
N LYS A 16 -1.82 -35.52 16.64
CA LYS A 16 -2.62 -36.40 15.78
C LYS A 16 -1.88 -36.71 14.48
N GLU A 17 -2.18 -37.81 13.86
CA GLU A 17 -1.72 -38.12 12.50
C GLU A 17 -2.30 -37.08 11.52
N GLN A 18 -1.40 -36.48 10.73
CA GLN A 18 -1.73 -35.46 9.75
C GLN A 18 -1.25 -35.85 8.37
N ALA A 19 -2.03 -35.50 7.33
CA ALA A 19 -1.63 -35.67 5.94
C ALA A 19 -0.60 -34.60 5.49
N TYR A 20 -0.38 -33.56 6.31
CA TYR A 20 0.47 -32.42 5.99
C TYR A 20 1.50 -32.17 7.10
N ASN A 21 2.64 -31.61 6.72
CA ASN A 21 3.59 -31.06 7.69
C ASN A 21 3.07 -29.74 8.22
N LEU A 22 3.10 -29.57 9.54
CA LEU A 22 2.63 -28.36 10.20
C LEU A 22 3.82 -27.53 10.66
N ILE A 23 3.78 -26.25 10.40
CA ILE A 23 4.76 -25.26 10.89
C ILE A 23 3.99 -24.20 11.67
N PHE A 24 4.37 -23.96 12.91
CA PHE A 24 3.92 -22.80 13.67
C PHE A 24 5.01 -21.75 13.68
N LEU A 25 4.65 -20.53 13.26
CA LEU A 25 5.55 -19.39 13.24
C LEU A 25 4.96 -18.24 14.05
N ALA A 26 5.69 -17.75 15.04
CA ALA A 26 5.41 -16.50 15.72
C ALA A 26 6.49 -15.49 15.34
N SER A 27 6.16 -14.56 14.45
CA SER A 27 7.06 -13.49 14.03
C SER A 27 6.83 -12.21 14.82
N CYS A 28 7.80 -11.30 14.79
CA CYS A 28 7.73 -9.95 15.34
C CYS A 28 7.82 -8.91 14.22
N GLU A 29 7.78 -7.62 14.57
CA GLU A 29 7.92 -6.48 13.66
C GLU A 29 6.84 -6.38 12.56
N GLU A 30 5.67 -7.01 12.74
CA GLU A 30 4.58 -6.95 11.75
C GLU A 30 4.09 -5.52 11.55
N GLU A 31 3.77 -4.81 12.64
CA GLU A 31 3.20 -3.45 12.67
C GLU A 31 4.10 -2.38 11.99
N VAL A 32 5.38 -2.67 11.85
CA VAL A 32 6.36 -1.77 11.23
C VAL A 32 6.92 -2.32 9.92
N SER A 33 6.40 -3.45 9.44
CA SER A 33 6.91 -4.16 8.25
C SER A 33 8.43 -4.37 8.30
N GLY A 34 8.92 -4.76 9.49
CA GLY A 34 10.34 -4.82 9.80
C GLY A 34 11.04 -5.99 9.12
N LYS A 35 12.31 -5.79 8.78
CA LYS A 35 13.15 -6.80 8.08
C LYS A 35 13.44 -8.03 8.92
N ASN A 36 13.33 -7.94 10.25
CA ASN A 36 13.56 -9.07 11.16
C ASN A 36 12.27 -9.86 11.46
N GLY A 37 11.15 -9.48 10.84
CA GLY A 37 9.88 -10.19 10.93
C GLY A 37 9.82 -11.42 10.03
N ILE A 38 8.64 -11.67 9.45
CA ILE A 38 8.38 -12.83 8.59
C ILE A 38 9.37 -12.93 7.41
N GLU A 39 9.79 -11.80 6.84
CA GLU A 39 10.72 -11.74 5.70
C GLU A 39 12.07 -12.44 6.01
N SER A 40 12.56 -12.37 7.25
CA SER A 40 13.81 -12.99 7.66
C SER A 40 13.72 -14.51 7.82
N VAL A 41 12.53 -15.05 8.00
CA VAL A 41 12.28 -16.47 8.27
C VAL A 41 11.88 -17.23 7.01
N LEU A 42 11.11 -16.60 6.10
CA LEU A 42 10.63 -17.25 4.88
C LEU A 42 11.68 -18.03 4.08
N PRO A 43 12.92 -17.52 3.87
CA PRO A 43 13.95 -18.25 3.14
C PRO A 43 14.44 -19.52 3.84
N GLN A 44 14.15 -19.68 5.14
CA GLN A 44 14.57 -20.82 5.95
C GLN A 44 13.49 -21.91 6.01
N LEU A 45 12.28 -21.61 5.50
CA LEU A 45 11.16 -22.55 5.50
C LEU A 45 11.16 -23.41 4.23
N PRO A 46 10.67 -24.66 4.31
CA PRO A 46 10.40 -25.45 3.11
C PRO A 46 9.29 -24.79 2.27
N PRO A 47 9.04 -25.25 1.02
CA PRO A 47 7.91 -24.80 0.23
C PRO A 47 6.60 -24.92 1.00
N ILE A 48 5.84 -23.84 1.06
CA ILE A 48 4.59 -23.73 1.81
C ILE A 48 3.43 -23.86 0.82
N ALA A 49 2.54 -24.83 1.04
CA ALA A 49 1.34 -25.00 0.22
C ALA A 49 0.20 -24.09 0.68
N LEU A 50 0.09 -23.82 1.99
CA LEU A 50 -0.96 -22.97 2.57
C LEU A 50 -0.42 -22.24 3.80
N GLY A 51 -0.69 -20.94 3.87
CA GLY A 51 -0.44 -20.10 5.04
C GLY A 51 -1.74 -19.65 5.69
N ILE A 52 -1.82 -19.78 7.02
CA ILE A 52 -2.92 -19.24 7.83
C ILE A 52 -2.35 -18.16 8.73
N VAL A 53 -2.83 -16.93 8.55
CA VAL A 53 -2.40 -15.77 9.34
C VAL A 53 -3.50 -15.41 10.34
N GLY A 54 -3.11 -15.23 11.59
CA GLY A 54 -4.06 -14.93 12.68
C GLY A 54 -4.30 -13.43 12.83
N GLU A 55 -5.34 -12.94 12.21
CA GLU A 55 -5.80 -11.55 12.27
C GLU A 55 -7.22 -11.42 12.85
N PRO A 56 -7.61 -10.25 13.38
CA PRO A 56 -8.96 -10.02 13.93
C PRO A 56 -9.98 -9.79 12.79
N THR A 57 -10.47 -10.86 12.19
CA THR A 57 -11.40 -10.86 11.05
C THR A 57 -12.84 -11.23 11.44
N GLU A 58 -13.21 -11.06 12.71
CA GLU A 58 -14.53 -11.48 13.25
C GLU A 58 -14.87 -12.96 12.97
N MET A 59 -13.84 -13.82 12.93
CA MET A 59 -13.95 -15.25 12.62
C MET A 59 -14.36 -15.56 11.16
N HIS A 60 -14.31 -14.58 10.27
CA HIS A 60 -14.49 -14.80 8.84
C HIS A 60 -13.12 -14.98 8.17
N PRO A 61 -12.87 -16.06 7.43
CA PRO A 61 -11.62 -16.20 6.69
C PRO A 61 -11.52 -15.13 5.59
N ALA A 62 -10.46 -14.32 5.63
CA ALA A 62 -10.10 -13.45 4.53
C ALA A 62 -9.34 -14.27 3.48
N ILE A 63 -9.86 -14.35 2.27
CA ILE A 63 -9.31 -15.15 1.18
C ILE A 63 -8.64 -14.30 0.09
N ALA A 64 -8.76 -12.99 0.19
CA ALA A 64 -8.14 -12.05 -0.73
C ALA A 64 -7.83 -10.73 0.00
N GLU A 65 -6.77 -10.06 -0.40
CA GLU A 65 -6.36 -8.79 0.17
C GLU A 65 -5.89 -7.84 -0.93
N LYS A 66 -6.28 -6.56 -0.80
CA LYS A 66 -5.79 -5.50 -1.68
C LYS A 66 -4.30 -5.27 -1.44
N GLY A 67 -3.57 -5.04 -2.51
CA GLY A 67 -2.19 -4.57 -2.40
C GLY A 67 -2.10 -3.16 -1.83
N LEU A 68 -0.89 -2.78 -1.46
CA LEU A 68 -0.58 -1.45 -0.93
C LEU A 68 0.63 -0.87 -1.65
N MET A 69 0.46 0.34 -2.17
CA MET A 69 1.56 1.19 -2.62
C MET A 69 1.36 2.60 -2.09
N VAL A 70 2.41 3.16 -1.50
CA VAL A 70 2.41 4.55 -1.02
C VAL A 70 3.31 5.38 -1.91
N LEU A 71 2.79 6.50 -2.42
CA LEU A 71 3.54 7.44 -3.23
C LEU A 71 3.85 8.72 -2.46
N ASP A 72 5.10 9.14 -2.51
CA ASP A 72 5.53 10.49 -2.16
C ASP A 72 5.57 11.32 -3.45
N VAL A 73 4.80 12.40 -3.50
CA VAL A 73 4.66 13.27 -4.68
C VAL A 73 5.16 14.67 -4.35
N CYS A 74 5.90 15.26 -5.28
CA CYS A 74 6.59 16.52 -5.11
C CYS A 74 6.32 17.44 -6.31
N ALA A 75 5.44 18.42 -6.13
CA ALA A 75 5.19 19.49 -7.09
C ALA A 75 6.20 20.62 -6.86
N ARG A 76 6.92 20.99 -7.93
CA ARG A 76 7.90 22.07 -7.88
C ARG A 76 7.39 23.31 -8.61
N GLY A 77 7.58 24.45 -7.99
CA GLY A 77 7.28 25.76 -8.52
C GLY A 77 8.50 26.68 -8.47
N LYS A 78 8.22 27.96 -8.38
CA LYS A 78 9.23 29.02 -8.21
C LYS A 78 8.72 30.03 -7.19
N ALA A 79 9.52 30.30 -6.16
CA ALA A 79 9.16 31.28 -5.15
C ALA A 79 9.02 32.70 -5.74
N GLY A 80 8.09 33.46 -5.17
CA GLY A 80 7.85 34.84 -5.56
C GLY A 80 7.01 35.57 -4.52
N HIS A 81 6.88 36.91 -4.67
CA HIS A 81 6.01 37.68 -3.80
C HIS A 81 4.56 37.61 -4.28
N ALA A 82 3.61 37.25 -3.40
CA ALA A 82 2.23 36.99 -3.75
C ALA A 82 1.49 38.21 -4.38
N ALA A 83 1.95 39.44 -4.11
CA ALA A 83 1.39 40.66 -4.68
C ALA A 83 2.00 41.04 -6.05
N ARG A 84 2.91 40.21 -6.61
CA ARG A 84 3.57 40.47 -7.89
C ARG A 84 3.26 39.37 -8.87
N ASN A 85 3.34 39.69 -10.18
CA ASN A 85 3.18 38.69 -11.25
C ASN A 85 4.50 37.93 -11.49
N GLU A 86 5.00 37.30 -10.44
CA GLU A 86 6.25 36.53 -10.44
C GLU A 86 6.08 35.20 -9.70
N GLY A 87 6.91 34.22 -10.03
CA GLY A 87 6.86 32.90 -9.41
C GLY A 87 5.90 31.94 -10.10
N GLU A 88 5.95 30.68 -9.67
CA GLU A 88 5.07 29.59 -10.09
C GLU A 88 4.58 28.85 -8.83
N ASN A 89 3.30 28.87 -8.60
CA ASN A 89 2.73 28.32 -7.36
C ASN A 89 2.71 26.79 -7.38
N ALA A 90 3.56 26.18 -6.55
CA ALA A 90 3.61 24.71 -6.41
C ALA A 90 2.31 24.10 -5.86
N ILE A 91 1.51 24.86 -5.07
CA ILE A 91 0.21 24.40 -4.60
C ILE A 91 -0.74 24.22 -5.78
N TYR A 92 -0.77 25.14 -6.74
CA TYR A 92 -1.69 25.02 -7.87
C TYR A 92 -1.34 23.82 -8.75
N LYS A 93 -0.04 23.58 -9.00
CA LYS A 93 0.41 22.37 -9.70
C LYS A 93 0.00 21.09 -8.96
N ALA A 94 0.19 21.08 -7.62
CA ALA A 94 -0.24 19.94 -6.81
C ALA A 94 -1.76 19.73 -6.83
N ILE A 95 -2.57 20.81 -6.86
CA ILE A 95 -4.04 20.71 -6.95
C ILE A 95 -4.45 20.02 -8.25
N ASP A 96 -3.83 20.34 -9.38
CA ASP A 96 -4.13 19.71 -10.67
C ASP A 96 -3.88 18.19 -10.61
N ASP A 97 -2.74 17.78 -10.06
CA ASP A 97 -2.41 16.37 -9.87
C ASP A 97 -3.34 15.69 -8.83
N ILE A 98 -3.66 16.36 -7.72
CA ILE A 98 -4.60 15.85 -6.70
C ILE A 98 -6.00 15.68 -7.30
N GLN A 99 -6.44 16.57 -8.17
CA GLN A 99 -7.71 16.43 -8.87
C GLN A 99 -7.71 15.21 -9.79
N TRP A 100 -6.59 14.95 -10.46
CA TRP A 100 -6.43 13.73 -11.23
C TRP A 100 -6.59 12.49 -10.34
N PHE A 101 -5.84 12.38 -9.23
CA PHE A 101 -5.96 11.25 -8.28
C PHE A 101 -7.38 11.05 -7.75
N ARG A 102 -8.11 12.14 -7.55
CA ARG A 102 -9.50 12.10 -7.06
C ARG A 102 -10.47 11.57 -8.10
N ASN A 103 -10.26 11.87 -9.38
CA ASN A 103 -11.24 11.66 -10.43
C ASN A 103 -10.89 10.47 -11.35
N TYR A 104 -9.64 10.04 -11.37
CA TYR A 104 -9.24 8.92 -12.21
C TYR A 104 -9.67 7.60 -11.61
N HIS A 105 -10.21 6.72 -12.47
CA HIS A 105 -10.63 5.38 -12.10
C HIS A 105 -9.96 4.39 -13.04
N PHE A 106 -9.23 3.44 -12.46
CA PHE A 106 -8.65 2.35 -13.23
C PHE A 106 -9.76 1.46 -13.80
N PRO A 107 -9.73 1.13 -15.10
CA PRO A 107 -10.86 0.49 -15.79
C PRO A 107 -11.11 -0.97 -15.40
N LYS A 108 -10.09 -1.70 -14.91
CA LYS A 108 -10.25 -3.11 -14.55
C LYS A 108 -10.61 -3.23 -13.07
N GLU A 109 -11.74 -3.86 -12.80
CA GLU A 109 -12.21 -4.21 -11.46
C GLU A 109 -12.81 -5.61 -11.46
N THR A 110 -12.88 -6.23 -10.31
CA THR A 110 -13.48 -7.55 -10.12
C THR A 110 -14.45 -7.55 -8.97
N SER A 111 -15.27 -8.57 -8.87
CA SER A 111 -16.16 -8.77 -7.73
C SER A 111 -15.42 -9.14 -6.44
N LEU A 112 -14.18 -9.64 -6.54
CA LEU A 112 -13.41 -10.11 -5.40
C LEU A 112 -12.81 -8.94 -4.61
N LEU A 113 -11.97 -8.12 -5.24
CA LEU A 113 -11.32 -6.98 -4.59
C LEU A 113 -11.89 -5.61 -5.00
N GLY A 114 -12.78 -5.56 -6.01
CA GLY A 114 -13.38 -4.32 -6.50
C GLY A 114 -12.36 -3.39 -7.18
N PRO A 115 -12.67 -2.09 -7.26
CA PRO A 115 -11.82 -1.12 -7.94
C PRO A 115 -10.53 -0.83 -7.17
N VAL A 116 -9.50 -0.39 -7.91
CA VAL A 116 -8.32 0.26 -7.32
C VAL A 116 -8.76 1.53 -6.59
N LYS A 117 -8.25 1.74 -5.38
CA LYS A 117 -8.48 2.96 -4.61
C LYS A 117 -7.23 3.81 -4.53
N MET A 118 -7.37 5.11 -4.76
CA MET A 118 -6.32 6.11 -4.54
C MET A 118 -6.83 7.18 -3.59
N SER A 119 -6.06 7.50 -2.56
CA SER A 119 -6.43 8.50 -1.56
C SER A 119 -5.24 9.39 -1.23
N VAL A 120 -5.38 10.69 -1.46
CA VAL A 120 -4.41 11.67 -0.96
C VAL A 120 -4.62 11.81 0.54
N THR A 121 -3.58 11.50 1.33
CA THR A 121 -3.69 11.41 2.79
C THR A 121 -2.94 12.51 3.53
N GLN A 122 -1.97 13.17 2.87
CA GLN A 122 -1.19 14.25 3.45
C GLN A 122 -0.89 15.28 2.37
N VAL A 123 -0.90 16.58 2.73
CA VAL A 123 -0.45 17.69 1.88
C VAL A 123 0.31 18.69 2.73
N ASN A 124 1.49 19.12 2.29
CA ASN A 124 2.30 20.11 2.96
C ASN A 124 2.85 21.14 1.95
N ALA A 125 2.63 22.44 2.22
CA ALA A 125 3.15 23.53 1.40
C ALA A 125 3.12 24.86 2.12
N GLY A 126 3.97 25.81 1.66
CA GLY A 126 3.98 27.18 2.11
C GLY A 126 4.60 27.40 3.47
N THR A 127 5.14 28.62 3.70
CA THR A 127 5.78 29.02 4.95
C THR A 127 5.28 30.38 5.44
N GLN A 128 4.90 31.28 4.52
CA GLN A 128 4.45 32.63 4.82
C GLN A 128 3.28 33.03 3.92
N HIS A 129 2.36 33.85 4.42
CA HIS A 129 1.14 34.24 3.72
C HIS A 129 1.39 35.10 2.44
N ASN A 130 2.53 35.75 2.35
CA ASN A 130 2.89 36.64 1.24
C ASN A 130 3.95 36.07 0.28
N VAL A 131 4.28 34.79 0.40
CA VAL A 131 5.25 34.07 -0.44
C VAL A 131 4.54 33.01 -1.25
N ILE A 132 4.71 33.05 -2.59
CA ILE A 132 4.28 31.97 -3.48
C ILE A 132 5.18 30.76 -3.19
N PRO A 133 4.64 29.59 -2.80
CA PRO A 133 5.45 28.42 -2.47
C PRO A 133 6.05 27.79 -3.73
N ASP A 134 7.31 27.45 -3.65
CA ASP A 134 8.07 26.73 -4.67
C ASP A 134 8.06 25.22 -4.51
N LEU A 135 7.48 24.73 -3.41
CA LEU A 135 7.36 23.30 -3.10
C LEU A 135 6.00 22.99 -2.49
N CYS A 136 5.36 21.96 -3.01
CA CYS A 136 4.22 21.29 -2.40
C CYS A 136 4.44 19.79 -2.44
N THR A 137 4.38 19.14 -1.29
CA THR A 137 4.48 17.68 -1.20
C THR A 137 3.18 17.08 -0.75
N PHE A 138 2.83 15.92 -1.27
CA PHE A 138 1.67 15.17 -0.82
C PHE A 138 1.91 13.67 -0.88
N VAL A 139 1.12 12.92 -0.11
CA VAL A 139 1.23 11.46 -0.02
C VAL A 139 -0.06 10.85 -0.53
N VAL A 140 0.06 9.80 -1.32
CA VAL A 140 -1.06 9.02 -1.86
C VAL A 140 -0.98 7.59 -1.37
N ASP A 141 -2.03 7.09 -0.71
CA ASP A 141 -2.25 5.69 -0.40
C ASP A 141 -3.00 5.04 -1.57
N ILE A 142 -2.45 3.96 -2.10
CA ILE A 142 -3.03 3.22 -3.23
C ILE A 142 -3.28 1.78 -2.81
N ARG A 143 -4.53 1.32 -3.04
CA ARG A 143 -4.96 -0.05 -2.79
C ARG A 143 -5.25 -0.73 -4.12
N SER A 144 -4.30 -1.56 -4.56
CA SER A 144 -4.40 -2.30 -5.82
C SER A 144 -5.34 -3.50 -5.70
N ASN A 145 -5.86 -3.93 -6.84
CA ASN A 145 -6.62 -5.17 -6.96
C ASN A 145 -5.82 -6.20 -7.79
N GLU A 146 -6.38 -7.39 -7.97
CA GLU A 146 -5.74 -8.50 -8.66
C GLU A 146 -5.55 -8.31 -10.18
N CYS A 147 -6.11 -7.22 -10.74
CA CYS A 147 -6.00 -6.91 -12.17
C CYS A 147 -4.74 -6.15 -12.53
N TYR A 148 -4.01 -5.63 -11.54
CA TYR A 148 -2.85 -4.77 -11.74
C TYR A 148 -1.73 -5.08 -10.73
N SER A 149 -0.50 -5.09 -11.21
CA SER A 149 0.66 -4.97 -10.33
C SER A 149 0.84 -3.51 -9.86
N ASN A 150 1.53 -3.33 -8.75
CA ASN A 150 1.85 -1.98 -8.26
C ASN A 150 2.72 -1.21 -9.27
N GLU A 151 3.60 -1.89 -10.00
CA GLU A 151 4.43 -1.32 -11.05
C GLU A 151 3.60 -0.78 -12.23
N GLU A 152 2.58 -1.53 -12.69
CA GLU A 152 1.67 -1.09 -13.76
C GLU A 152 0.88 0.15 -13.33
N LEU A 153 0.34 0.15 -12.10
CA LEU A 153 -0.35 1.33 -11.54
C LEU A 153 0.57 2.55 -11.47
N TYR A 154 1.81 2.35 -11.02
CA TYR A 154 2.80 3.42 -10.93
C TYR A 154 3.13 4.03 -12.29
N GLN A 155 3.35 3.20 -13.32
CA GLN A 155 3.64 3.67 -14.68
C GLN A 155 2.47 4.48 -15.25
N GLU A 156 1.25 4.00 -15.08
CA GLU A 156 0.04 4.72 -15.52
C GLU A 156 -0.09 6.07 -14.82
N ILE A 157 0.10 6.12 -13.49
CA ILE A 157 0.06 7.36 -12.71
C ILE A 157 1.13 8.35 -13.21
N CYS A 158 2.37 7.91 -13.38
CA CYS A 158 3.46 8.77 -13.85
C CYS A 158 3.22 9.33 -15.24
N SER A 159 2.40 8.68 -16.08
CA SER A 159 2.06 9.18 -17.41
C SER A 159 1.06 10.33 -17.42
N HIS A 160 0.33 10.53 -16.30
CA HIS A 160 -0.77 11.49 -16.22
C HIS A 160 -0.49 12.70 -15.35
N ILE A 161 0.42 12.61 -14.38
CA ILE A 161 0.72 13.72 -13.48
C ILE A 161 2.03 14.42 -13.84
N GLN A 162 2.12 15.69 -13.46
CA GLN A 162 3.27 16.54 -13.80
C GLN A 162 4.34 16.57 -12.70
N SER A 163 3.96 16.27 -11.47
CA SER A 163 4.85 16.27 -10.32
C SER A 163 5.81 15.08 -10.32
N GLU A 164 6.92 15.22 -9.62
CA GLU A 164 7.84 14.12 -9.34
C GLU A 164 7.17 13.09 -8.43
N VAL A 165 7.16 11.82 -8.82
CA VAL A 165 6.55 10.73 -8.07
C VAL A 165 7.59 9.72 -7.64
N LYS A 166 7.53 9.28 -6.39
CA LYS A 166 8.36 8.22 -5.86
C LYS A 166 7.51 7.20 -5.08
N ALA A 167 7.51 5.96 -5.53
CA ALA A 167 6.92 4.87 -4.75
C ALA A 167 7.86 4.48 -3.59
N ARG A 168 7.30 4.27 -2.40
CA ARG A 168 8.06 3.78 -1.24
C ARG A 168 8.43 2.31 -1.40
N SER A 169 7.51 1.50 -1.95
CA SER A 169 7.71 0.08 -2.23
C SER A 169 6.69 -0.41 -3.26
N PHE A 170 7.08 -1.42 -4.04
CA PHE A 170 6.19 -2.16 -4.97
C PHE A 170 5.84 -3.56 -4.45
N ARG A 171 6.38 -3.98 -3.30
CA ARG A 171 6.37 -5.37 -2.83
C ARG A 171 4.99 -5.92 -2.48
N LEU A 172 4.08 -5.08 -1.98
CA LEU A 172 2.78 -5.51 -1.49
C LEU A 172 1.74 -5.45 -2.63
N ASN A 173 1.85 -6.36 -3.59
CA ASN A 173 0.80 -6.58 -4.57
C ASN A 173 -0.42 -7.23 -3.89
N SER A 174 -1.59 -7.16 -4.53
CA SER A 174 -2.77 -7.86 -4.07
C SER A 174 -2.53 -9.38 -4.02
N SER A 175 -3.20 -10.05 -3.12
CA SER A 175 -3.15 -11.49 -2.98
C SER A 175 -4.55 -12.10 -2.91
N HIS A 176 -4.69 -13.32 -3.38
CA HIS A 176 -5.91 -14.11 -3.24
C HIS A 176 -5.57 -15.59 -3.27
N ILE A 177 -6.46 -16.41 -2.73
CA ILE A 177 -6.42 -17.85 -2.89
C ILE A 177 -7.43 -18.25 -3.97
N GLU A 178 -7.03 -19.18 -4.85
CA GLU A 178 -7.97 -19.82 -5.76
C GLU A 178 -8.84 -20.79 -4.95
N VAL A 179 -10.15 -20.56 -4.97
CA VAL A 179 -11.13 -21.47 -4.37
C VAL A 179 -11.74 -22.26 -5.53
N GLU A 180 -11.38 -23.54 -5.63
CA GLU A 180 -12.01 -24.48 -6.55
C GLU A 180 -13.43 -24.87 -6.09
#